data_a7e8d297fbe631daecdc7a411a302b45
#
_entry.id   a7e8d297fbe631daecdc7a411a302b45
#
_cell.length_a   1.000
_cell.length_b   1.000
_cell.length_c   1.000
_cell.angle_alpha   90.00
_cell.angle_beta   90.00
_cell.angle_gamma   90.00
#
_symmetry.space_group_name_H-M   'P 1'
#
loop_
_entity.id
_entity.type
_entity.pdbx_description
1 polymer ?
#
loop_
_entity_poly.entity_id
_entity_poly.type
_entity_poly.pdbx_seq_one_letter_code
_entity_poly.pdbx_strand_id
1 'polypeptide(L)'
;MNELTTDQKDKVQQFASFTQSNEYAAIECLTKAYWNMEMACDMFYANLATYLDQPPTAQQQGAGNQQIDQFFAKYANDPKDKAQNVESGRIGPNGMMHLLHDLNIAPTSRSVMVLAWKMEAVKPCEFTQEEFRHGLNALKPFGTLDVLSFRSALIKAEKETLADPEKFNELYQFVYSYVKLESESNLELETAVACWEVLLEDTADVRGGIWVDFLRARKVKDISWLGKKX
;
A
#
# COMPACT_ATOMS: atom_id res chain seq x y z
N MET A 1 25.81 -12.29 -14.74
CA MET A 1 25.26 -13.02 -13.57
C MET A 1 24.64 -14.31 -14.07
N ASN A 2 25.00 -15.44 -13.47
CA ASN A 2 24.36 -16.71 -13.83
C ASN A 2 22.91 -16.69 -13.34
N GLU A 3 21.98 -17.01 -14.22
CA GLU A 3 20.58 -17.18 -13.84
C GLU A 3 20.45 -18.33 -12.85
N LEU A 4 19.66 -18.12 -11.80
CA LEU A 4 19.36 -19.16 -10.82
C LEU A 4 18.58 -20.30 -11.48
N THR A 5 18.94 -21.54 -11.14
CA THR A 5 18.18 -22.72 -11.58
C THR A 5 16.81 -22.74 -10.89
N THR A 6 15.88 -23.52 -11.44
CA THR A 6 14.53 -23.66 -10.87
C THR A 6 14.59 -24.11 -9.40
N ASP A 7 15.42 -25.12 -9.10
CA ASP A 7 15.64 -25.62 -7.73
C ASP A 7 16.16 -24.51 -6.79
N GLN A 8 17.06 -23.67 -7.30
CA GLN A 8 17.60 -22.54 -6.53
C GLN A 8 16.54 -21.48 -6.25
N LYS A 9 15.69 -21.19 -7.24
CA LYS A 9 14.56 -20.25 -7.06
C LYS A 9 13.58 -20.76 -6.01
N ASP A 10 13.25 -22.06 -6.04
CA ASP A 10 12.36 -22.68 -5.04
C ASP A 10 12.96 -22.58 -3.64
N LYS A 11 14.26 -22.85 -3.49
CA LYS A 11 14.97 -22.70 -2.21
C LYS A 11 14.98 -21.26 -1.71
N VAL A 12 15.15 -20.29 -2.60
CA VAL A 12 15.10 -18.86 -2.24
C VAL A 12 13.71 -18.50 -1.70
N GLN A 13 12.65 -18.94 -2.38
CA GLN A 13 11.27 -18.71 -1.91
C GLN A 13 11.01 -19.36 -0.54
N GLN A 14 11.43 -20.59 -0.37
CA GLN A 14 11.27 -21.31 0.91
C GLN A 14 12.02 -20.59 2.02
N PHE A 15 13.30 -20.26 1.80
CA PHE A 15 14.12 -19.55 2.79
C PHE A 15 13.51 -18.23 3.20
N ALA A 16 13.15 -17.42 2.21
CA ALA A 16 12.55 -16.10 2.43
C ALA A 16 11.21 -16.21 3.20
N SER A 17 10.41 -17.24 2.91
CA SER A 17 9.15 -17.51 3.62
C SER A 17 9.40 -17.88 5.08
N PHE A 18 10.41 -18.72 5.36
CA PHE A 18 10.75 -19.14 6.73
C PHE A 18 11.36 -18.01 7.57
N THR A 19 12.26 -17.23 6.97
CA THR A 19 13.03 -16.20 7.71
C THR A 19 12.36 -14.84 7.66
N GLN A 20 11.33 -14.66 6.84
CA GLN A 20 10.68 -13.38 6.53
C GLN A 20 11.70 -12.35 5.98
N SER A 21 12.73 -12.83 5.31
CA SER A 21 13.77 -12.01 4.72
C SER A 21 13.42 -11.65 3.27
N ASN A 22 14.12 -10.66 2.73
CA ASN A 22 14.01 -10.33 1.30
C ASN A 22 14.79 -11.36 0.44
N GLU A 23 14.49 -11.37 -0.85
CA GLU A 23 15.08 -12.29 -1.82
C GLU A 23 16.61 -12.17 -1.86
N TYR A 24 17.15 -10.96 -1.72
CA TYR A 24 18.60 -10.73 -1.73
C TYR A 24 19.28 -11.39 -0.55
N ALA A 25 18.76 -11.17 0.67
CA ALA A 25 19.28 -11.81 1.88
C ALA A 25 19.20 -13.34 1.77
N ALA A 26 18.09 -13.85 1.20
CA ALA A 26 17.92 -15.28 0.95
C ALA A 26 18.99 -15.82 -0.01
N ILE A 27 19.19 -15.17 -1.16
CA ILE A 27 20.21 -15.56 -2.15
C ILE A 27 21.61 -15.48 -1.53
N GLU A 28 21.91 -14.41 -0.80
CA GLU A 28 23.22 -14.23 -0.16
C GLU A 28 23.49 -15.32 0.88
N CYS A 29 22.53 -15.57 1.76
CA CYS A 29 22.68 -16.62 2.79
C CYS A 29 22.78 -18.00 2.16
N LEU A 30 21.92 -18.33 1.20
CA LEU A 30 21.94 -19.62 0.50
C LEU A 30 23.23 -19.83 -0.29
N THR A 31 23.73 -18.78 -0.94
CA THR A 31 24.99 -18.85 -1.70
C THR A 31 26.16 -19.10 -0.75
N LYS A 32 26.26 -18.37 0.37
CA LYS A 32 27.29 -18.54 1.38
C LYS A 32 27.21 -19.90 2.06
N ALA A 33 26.01 -20.46 2.18
CA ALA A 33 25.76 -21.79 2.77
C ALA A 33 25.79 -22.92 1.73
N TYR A 34 26.31 -22.68 0.53
CA TYR A 34 26.36 -23.66 -0.57
C TYR A 34 24.98 -24.29 -0.84
N TRP A 35 23.91 -23.48 -0.79
CA TRP A 35 22.51 -23.89 -1.03
C TRP A 35 21.99 -24.91 -0.01
N ASN A 36 22.63 -24.99 1.18
CA ASN A 36 22.14 -25.77 2.32
C ASN A 36 21.20 -24.88 3.14
N MET A 37 19.93 -25.27 3.22
CA MET A 37 18.87 -24.49 3.85
C MET A 37 19.11 -24.26 5.36
N GLU A 38 19.52 -25.35 6.08
CA GLU A 38 19.75 -25.31 7.52
C GLU A 38 20.90 -24.34 7.87
N MET A 39 22.04 -24.50 7.21
CA MET A 39 23.18 -23.61 7.40
C MET A 39 22.85 -22.15 7.05
N ALA A 40 22.06 -21.93 6.00
CA ALA A 40 21.64 -20.58 5.59
C ALA A 40 20.77 -19.93 6.65
N CYS A 41 19.85 -20.68 7.26
CA CYS A 41 18.99 -20.18 8.35
C CYS A 41 19.83 -19.83 9.58
N ASP A 42 20.76 -20.70 9.97
CA ASP A 42 21.65 -20.42 11.11
C ASP A 42 22.49 -19.15 10.88
N MET A 43 23.04 -19.00 9.68
CA MET A 43 23.80 -17.79 9.31
C MET A 43 22.93 -16.53 9.34
N PHE A 44 21.70 -16.62 8.87
CA PHE A 44 20.75 -15.51 8.85
C PHE A 44 20.42 -15.04 10.29
N TYR A 45 20.04 -15.99 11.16
CA TYR A 45 19.66 -15.65 12.53
C TYR A 45 20.86 -15.20 13.39
N ALA A 46 22.05 -15.73 13.11
CA ALA A 46 23.29 -15.30 13.77
C ALA A 46 23.69 -13.85 13.42
N ASN A 47 23.25 -13.37 12.25
CA ASN A 47 23.63 -12.04 11.74
C ASN A 47 22.40 -11.21 11.35
N LEU A 48 21.31 -11.33 12.11
CA LEU A 48 20.00 -10.76 11.79
C LEU A 48 20.07 -9.27 11.48
N ALA A 49 20.82 -8.51 12.30
CA ALA A 49 20.96 -7.06 12.11
C ALA A 49 21.61 -6.71 10.76
N THR A 50 22.56 -7.51 10.32
CA THR A 50 23.28 -7.28 9.04
C THR A 50 22.34 -7.46 7.83
N TYR A 51 21.43 -8.43 7.92
CA TYR A 51 20.54 -8.78 6.80
C TYR A 51 19.23 -8.00 6.79
N LEU A 52 18.78 -7.50 7.95
CA LEU A 52 17.55 -6.71 8.04
C LEU A 52 17.78 -5.20 7.88
N ASP A 53 18.95 -4.69 8.28
CA ASP A 53 19.25 -3.26 8.29
C ASP A 53 19.98 -2.75 7.04
N GLN A 54 20.24 -3.61 6.04
CA GLN A 54 20.89 -3.14 4.82
C GLN A 54 19.90 -2.34 3.96
N PRO A 55 20.15 -1.05 3.73
CA PRO A 55 19.35 -0.31 2.76
C PRO A 55 19.61 -0.89 1.36
N PRO A 56 18.60 -0.97 0.51
CA PRO A 56 18.77 -1.49 -0.84
C PRO A 56 19.82 -0.66 -1.61
N THR A 57 20.75 -1.33 -2.25
CA THR A 57 21.75 -0.65 -3.07
C THR A 57 21.07 0.03 -4.27
N ALA A 58 21.72 1.05 -4.81
CA ALA A 58 21.20 1.82 -5.95
C ALA A 58 20.84 0.92 -7.16
N GLN A 59 21.55 -0.20 -7.33
CA GLN A 59 21.26 -1.18 -8.39
C GLN A 59 19.99 -1.98 -8.12
N GLN A 60 19.68 -2.26 -6.84
CA GLN A 60 18.46 -2.99 -6.43
C GLN A 60 17.24 -2.08 -6.55
N GLN A 61 17.38 -0.79 -6.21
CA GLN A 61 16.32 0.19 -6.41
C GLN A 61 15.97 0.34 -7.88
N GLY A 62 16.97 0.30 -8.77
CA GLY A 62 16.76 0.37 -10.21
C GLY A 62 15.95 -0.81 -10.75
N ALA A 63 16.28 -2.03 -10.35
CA ALA A 63 15.57 -3.24 -10.78
C ALA A 63 14.14 -3.30 -10.20
N GLY A 64 13.98 -2.93 -8.93
CA GLY A 64 12.66 -2.85 -8.29
C GLY A 64 11.77 -1.82 -8.95
N ASN A 65 12.30 -0.64 -9.22
CA ASN A 65 11.55 0.43 -9.90
C ASN A 65 11.14 0.01 -11.32
N GLN A 66 11.98 -0.74 -12.04
CA GLN A 66 11.64 -1.25 -13.36
C GLN A 66 10.43 -2.21 -13.32
N GLN A 67 10.38 -3.10 -12.33
CA GLN A 67 9.22 -3.97 -12.13
C GLN A 67 7.96 -3.18 -11.79
N ILE A 68 8.10 -2.17 -10.93
CA ILE A 68 6.99 -1.27 -10.56
C ILE A 68 6.48 -0.53 -11.79
N ASP A 69 7.38 -0.04 -12.64
CA ASP A 69 7.02 0.69 -13.87
C ASP A 69 6.28 -0.21 -14.87
N GLN A 70 6.73 -1.46 -15.03
CA GLN A 70 6.05 -2.42 -15.88
C GLN A 70 4.65 -2.75 -15.36
N PHE A 71 4.52 -2.92 -14.05
CA PHE A 71 3.23 -3.16 -13.39
C PHE A 71 2.31 -1.94 -13.54
N PHE A 72 2.83 -0.73 -13.31
CA PHE A 72 2.11 0.53 -13.48
C PHE A 72 1.59 0.67 -14.92
N ALA A 73 2.44 0.39 -15.92
CA ALA A 73 2.10 0.54 -17.34
C ALA A 73 0.89 -0.31 -17.76
N LYS A 74 0.62 -1.42 -17.05
CA LYS A 74 -0.54 -2.28 -17.29
C LYS A 74 -1.87 -1.54 -17.07
N TYR A 75 -1.90 -0.59 -16.13
CA TYR A 75 -3.13 0.12 -15.74
C TYR A 75 -3.14 1.57 -16.19
N ALA A 76 -1.98 2.12 -16.55
CA ALA A 76 -1.86 3.50 -17.00
C ALA A 76 -2.36 3.65 -18.45
N ASN A 77 -2.79 4.85 -18.77
CA ASN A 77 -3.20 5.22 -20.13
C ASN A 77 -4.42 4.46 -20.66
N ASP A 78 -5.35 4.09 -19.77
CA ASP A 78 -6.61 3.46 -20.18
C ASP A 78 -7.31 4.33 -21.23
N PRO A 79 -7.84 3.74 -22.34
CA PRO A 79 -8.50 4.53 -23.38
C PRO A 79 -9.69 5.36 -22.88
N LYS A 80 -10.45 4.88 -21.90
CA LYS A 80 -11.57 5.61 -21.30
C LYS A 80 -11.09 6.81 -20.48
N ASP A 81 -9.97 6.65 -19.76
CA ASP A 81 -9.36 7.74 -19.00
C ASP A 81 -8.86 8.84 -19.95
N LYS A 82 -8.24 8.46 -21.07
CA LYS A 82 -7.83 9.42 -22.11
C LYS A 82 -9.01 10.19 -22.68
N ALA A 83 -10.14 9.51 -22.91
CA ALA A 83 -11.37 10.15 -23.40
C ALA A 83 -11.97 11.14 -22.37
N GLN A 84 -11.63 10.98 -21.08
CA GLN A 84 -12.04 11.86 -19.99
C GLN A 84 -10.98 12.91 -19.64
N ASN A 85 -9.99 13.10 -20.52
CA ASN A 85 -8.92 14.08 -20.36
C ASN A 85 -7.97 13.81 -19.17
N VAL A 86 -7.83 12.56 -18.73
CA VAL A 86 -6.80 12.21 -17.76
C VAL A 86 -5.43 12.37 -18.44
N GLU A 87 -4.50 13.00 -17.77
CA GLU A 87 -3.15 13.24 -18.28
C GLU A 87 -2.45 11.92 -18.64
N SER A 88 -1.74 11.91 -19.76
CA SER A 88 -0.94 10.76 -20.17
C SER A 88 0.10 10.40 -19.10
N GLY A 89 0.33 9.10 -18.91
CA GLY A 89 1.30 8.63 -17.91
C GLY A 89 0.72 8.53 -16.51
N ARG A 90 -0.61 8.55 -16.38
CA ARG A 90 -1.29 8.33 -15.09
C ARG A 90 -2.18 7.09 -15.15
N ILE A 91 -2.40 6.47 -14.01
CA ILE A 91 -3.54 5.58 -13.78
C ILE A 91 -4.71 6.50 -13.44
N GLY A 92 -5.74 6.53 -14.24
CA GLY A 92 -6.96 7.30 -13.99
C GLY A 92 -8.06 6.44 -13.36
N PRO A 93 -9.29 6.96 -13.23
CA PRO A 93 -10.38 6.23 -12.58
C PRO A 93 -10.67 4.86 -13.17
N ASN A 94 -10.63 4.69 -14.50
CA ASN A 94 -10.87 3.39 -15.14
C ASN A 94 -9.69 2.44 -14.92
N GLY A 95 -8.46 2.93 -15.08
CA GLY A 95 -7.24 2.16 -14.77
C GLY A 95 -7.21 1.71 -13.31
N MET A 96 -7.64 2.60 -12.39
CA MET A 96 -7.78 2.28 -10.96
C MET A 96 -8.80 1.14 -10.76
N MET A 97 -9.96 1.20 -11.43
CA MET A 97 -10.98 0.15 -11.32
C MET A 97 -10.44 -1.20 -11.81
N HIS A 98 -9.65 -1.21 -12.90
CA HIS A 98 -9.00 -2.43 -13.39
C HIS A 98 -7.98 -2.97 -12.36
N LEU A 99 -7.18 -2.09 -11.76
CA LEU A 99 -6.22 -2.46 -10.71
C LEU A 99 -6.94 -3.08 -9.51
N LEU A 100 -7.98 -2.43 -9.00
CA LEU A 100 -8.76 -2.93 -7.85
C LEU A 100 -9.44 -4.25 -8.16
N HIS A 101 -9.96 -4.41 -9.38
CA HIS A 101 -10.55 -5.67 -9.84
C HIS A 101 -9.50 -6.80 -9.83
N ASP A 102 -8.32 -6.56 -10.40
CA ASP A 102 -7.23 -7.56 -10.42
C ASP A 102 -6.77 -7.91 -9.00
N LEU A 103 -6.67 -6.91 -8.11
CA LEU A 103 -6.33 -7.11 -6.71
C LEU A 103 -7.45 -7.79 -5.91
N ASN A 104 -8.65 -7.95 -6.49
CA ASN A 104 -9.86 -8.44 -5.83
C ASN A 104 -10.16 -7.62 -4.55
N ILE A 105 -10.20 -6.29 -4.72
CA ILE A 105 -10.47 -5.30 -3.66
C ILE A 105 -11.70 -4.50 -4.07
N ALA A 106 -12.69 -4.41 -3.18
CA ALA A 106 -13.88 -3.60 -3.42
C ALA A 106 -13.52 -2.10 -3.44
N PRO A 107 -14.01 -1.32 -4.42
CA PRO A 107 -13.69 0.11 -4.50
C PRO A 107 -14.11 0.92 -3.27
N THR A 108 -15.07 0.41 -2.51
CA THR A 108 -15.59 1.06 -1.29
C THR A 108 -14.89 0.56 -0.02
N SER A 109 -13.86 -0.28 -0.12
CA SER A 109 -13.19 -0.85 1.05
C SER A 109 -12.13 0.09 1.63
N ARG A 110 -11.85 -0.11 2.91
CA ARG A 110 -10.76 0.60 3.62
C ARG A 110 -9.40 0.39 2.96
N SER A 111 -9.17 -0.76 2.33
CA SER A 111 -7.93 -1.05 1.60
C SER A 111 -7.63 0.02 0.54
N VAL A 112 -8.66 0.61 -0.09
CA VAL A 112 -8.48 1.68 -1.10
C VAL A 112 -7.94 2.95 -0.45
N MET A 113 -8.42 3.29 0.75
CA MET A 113 -7.92 4.44 1.52
C MET A 113 -6.47 4.22 1.96
N VAL A 114 -6.15 3.00 2.42
CA VAL A 114 -4.77 2.63 2.79
C VAL A 114 -3.85 2.70 1.56
N LEU A 115 -4.32 2.22 0.41
CA LEU A 115 -3.58 2.29 -0.86
C LEU A 115 -3.27 3.75 -1.22
N ALA A 116 -4.28 4.61 -1.26
CA ALA A 116 -4.11 6.03 -1.57
C ALA A 116 -3.14 6.71 -0.59
N TRP A 117 -3.24 6.38 0.72
CA TRP A 117 -2.35 6.90 1.75
C TRP A 117 -0.89 6.44 1.54
N LYS A 118 -0.68 5.15 1.27
CA LYS A 118 0.68 4.63 1.01
C LYS A 118 1.30 5.19 -0.27
N MET A 119 0.46 5.51 -1.27
CA MET A 119 0.89 6.19 -2.50
C MET A 119 1.15 7.70 -2.28
N GLU A 120 0.72 8.26 -1.15
CA GLU A 120 0.67 9.72 -0.91
C GLU A 120 -0.09 10.43 -2.04
N ALA A 121 -1.18 9.82 -2.51
CA ALA A 121 -1.92 10.30 -3.67
C ALA A 121 -2.48 11.71 -3.45
N VAL A 122 -2.28 12.58 -4.42
CA VAL A 122 -2.74 13.97 -4.36
C VAL A 122 -4.16 14.11 -4.91
N LYS A 123 -4.46 13.40 -6.00
CA LYS A 123 -5.78 13.49 -6.65
C LYS A 123 -6.59 12.21 -6.40
N PRO A 124 -7.87 12.36 -6.01
CA PRO A 124 -8.74 11.19 -5.88
C PRO A 124 -8.86 10.40 -7.19
N CYS A 125 -8.75 9.09 -7.08
CA CYS A 125 -8.89 8.12 -8.18
C CYS A 125 -7.83 8.25 -9.30
N GLU A 126 -6.72 8.93 -9.03
CA GLU A 126 -5.61 9.03 -9.99
C GLU A 126 -4.29 8.74 -9.29
N PHE A 127 -3.36 8.07 -10.00
CA PHE A 127 -1.98 7.89 -9.52
C PHE A 127 -1.00 8.27 -10.62
N THR A 128 -0.02 9.06 -10.25
CA THR A 128 1.19 9.26 -11.06
C THR A 128 2.13 8.07 -10.91
N GLN A 129 3.09 7.93 -11.81
CA GLN A 129 4.12 6.91 -11.72
C GLN A 129 4.97 7.07 -10.45
N GLU A 130 5.23 8.30 -10.05
CA GLU A 130 6.01 8.61 -8.84
C GLU A 130 5.29 8.20 -7.56
N GLU A 131 4.00 8.57 -7.43
CA GLU A 131 3.15 8.14 -6.31
C GLU A 131 3.10 6.61 -6.24
N PHE A 132 2.93 5.95 -7.39
CA PHE A 132 2.85 4.49 -7.46
C PHE A 132 4.17 3.83 -7.03
N ARG A 133 5.32 4.36 -7.49
CA ARG A 133 6.64 3.91 -7.04
C ARG A 133 6.81 4.11 -5.54
N HIS A 134 6.43 5.29 -5.03
CA HIS A 134 6.51 5.61 -3.59
C HIS A 134 5.72 4.59 -2.78
N GLY A 135 4.46 4.38 -3.15
CA GLY A 135 3.56 3.48 -2.42
C GLY A 135 4.03 2.02 -2.43
N LEU A 136 4.48 1.51 -3.57
CA LEU A 136 4.96 0.13 -3.65
C LEU A 136 6.28 -0.07 -2.90
N ASN A 137 7.15 0.95 -2.90
CA ASN A 137 8.37 0.91 -2.07
C ASN A 137 8.04 0.98 -0.57
N ALA A 138 6.97 1.68 -0.18
CA ALA A 138 6.49 1.71 1.21
C ALA A 138 5.81 0.39 1.63
N LEU A 139 5.02 -0.20 0.73
CA LEU A 139 4.30 -1.47 0.98
C LEU A 139 5.23 -2.67 1.00
N LYS A 140 6.34 -2.62 0.26
CA LYS A 140 7.36 -3.68 0.16
C LYS A 140 6.74 -5.05 -0.13
N PRO A 141 6.06 -5.23 -1.30
CA PRO A 141 5.56 -6.55 -1.69
C PRO A 141 6.69 -7.57 -1.69
N PHE A 142 6.39 -8.78 -1.21
CA PHE A 142 7.40 -9.82 -1.05
C PHE A 142 7.71 -10.49 -2.39
N GLY A 143 8.99 -10.66 -2.72
CA GLY A 143 9.43 -11.35 -3.93
C GLY A 143 9.20 -10.54 -5.21
N THR A 144 8.80 -11.23 -6.26
CA THR A 144 8.47 -10.60 -7.55
C THR A 144 7.15 -9.83 -7.43
N LEU A 145 7.12 -8.60 -7.94
CA LEU A 145 5.90 -7.80 -7.93
C LEU A 145 4.86 -8.39 -8.89
N ASP A 146 3.81 -8.93 -8.32
CA ASP A 146 2.63 -9.40 -9.04
C ASP A 146 1.35 -9.01 -8.27
N VAL A 147 0.21 -9.38 -8.80
CA VAL A 147 -1.10 -9.07 -8.20
C VAL A 147 -1.23 -9.64 -6.79
N LEU A 148 -0.75 -10.88 -6.57
CA LEU A 148 -0.89 -11.57 -5.28
C LEU A 148 0.04 -10.96 -4.22
N SER A 149 1.31 -10.69 -4.57
CA SER A 149 2.27 -10.08 -3.66
C SER A 149 1.85 -8.66 -3.29
N PHE A 150 1.36 -7.88 -4.26
CA PHE A 150 0.83 -6.53 -4.02
C PHE A 150 -0.38 -6.58 -3.08
N ARG A 151 -1.37 -7.44 -3.39
CA ARG A 151 -2.57 -7.61 -2.55
C ARG A 151 -2.19 -8.00 -1.12
N SER A 152 -1.29 -8.96 -0.95
CA SER A 152 -0.83 -9.42 0.37
C SER A 152 -0.16 -8.30 1.16
N ALA A 153 0.69 -7.51 0.51
CA ALA A 153 1.36 -6.36 1.13
C ALA A 153 0.35 -5.29 1.57
N LEU A 154 -0.66 -5.03 0.75
CA LEU A 154 -1.70 -4.05 1.06
C LEU A 154 -2.57 -4.49 2.25
N ILE A 155 -3.00 -5.75 2.28
CA ILE A 155 -3.78 -6.32 3.40
C ILE A 155 -2.96 -6.29 4.69
N LYS A 156 -1.67 -6.63 4.60
CA LYS A 156 -0.74 -6.55 5.74
C LYS A 156 -0.65 -5.11 6.27
N ALA A 157 -0.43 -4.15 5.37
CA ALA A 157 -0.35 -2.73 5.74
C ALA A 157 -1.64 -2.24 6.41
N GLU A 158 -2.80 -2.66 5.90
CA GLU A 158 -4.10 -2.34 6.51
C GLU A 158 -4.18 -2.89 7.94
N LYS A 159 -3.84 -4.15 8.16
CA LYS A 159 -3.86 -4.77 9.50
C LYS A 159 -2.91 -4.06 10.46
N GLU A 160 -1.70 -3.73 10.00
CA GLU A 160 -0.71 -3.00 10.80
C GLU A 160 -1.21 -1.60 11.18
N THR A 161 -1.88 -0.93 10.24
CA THR A 161 -2.45 0.40 10.48
C THR A 161 -3.57 0.35 11.52
N LEU A 162 -4.44 -0.66 11.44
CA LEU A 162 -5.54 -0.83 12.41
C LEU A 162 -5.04 -1.20 13.81
N ALA A 163 -3.90 -1.89 13.90
CA ALA A 163 -3.31 -2.30 15.17
C ALA A 163 -2.54 -1.17 15.87
N ASP A 164 -2.24 -0.09 15.16
CA ASP A 164 -1.38 1.01 15.64
C ASP A 164 -2.19 2.32 15.64
N PRO A 165 -2.55 2.85 16.82
CA PRO A 165 -3.34 4.09 16.89
C PRO A 165 -2.70 5.31 16.23
N GLU A 166 -1.36 5.40 16.23
CA GLU A 166 -0.66 6.52 15.60
C GLU A 166 -0.79 6.44 14.07
N LYS A 167 -0.55 5.26 13.49
CA LYS A 167 -0.72 5.01 12.05
C LYS A 167 -2.18 5.20 11.61
N PHE A 168 -3.13 4.76 12.44
CA PHE A 168 -4.56 4.96 12.16
C PHE A 168 -4.90 6.45 12.14
N ASN A 169 -4.37 7.23 13.08
CA ASN A 169 -4.56 8.68 13.10
C ASN A 169 -3.96 9.35 11.85
N GLU A 170 -2.77 8.91 11.40
CA GLU A 170 -2.17 9.41 10.16
C GLU A 170 -3.05 9.11 8.94
N LEU A 171 -3.57 7.87 8.84
CA LEU A 171 -4.51 7.49 7.79
C LEU A 171 -5.77 8.39 7.83
N TYR A 172 -6.33 8.59 9.02
CA TYR A 172 -7.52 9.44 9.21
C TYR A 172 -7.26 10.86 8.71
N GLN A 173 -6.13 11.46 9.11
CA GLN A 173 -5.76 12.82 8.68
C GLN A 173 -5.55 12.89 7.16
N PHE A 174 -4.91 11.88 6.58
CA PHE A 174 -4.72 11.79 5.14
C PHE A 174 -6.07 11.74 4.43
N VAL A 175 -6.98 10.83 4.84
CA VAL A 175 -8.29 10.65 4.19
C VAL A 175 -9.10 11.95 4.26
N TYR A 176 -9.11 12.62 5.41
CA TYR A 176 -9.80 13.92 5.55
C TYR A 176 -9.31 14.93 4.51
N SER A 177 -7.99 15.05 4.34
CA SER A 177 -7.39 15.98 3.38
C SER A 177 -7.63 15.57 1.92
N TYR A 178 -7.56 14.26 1.67
CA TYR A 178 -7.65 13.65 0.35
C TYR A 178 -9.05 13.76 -0.28
N VAL A 179 -10.09 13.61 0.55
CA VAL A 179 -11.49 13.67 0.05
C VAL A 179 -12.05 15.08 0.03
N LYS A 180 -11.42 16.01 0.74
CA LYS A 180 -11.84 17.41 0.79
C LYS A 180 -11.47 18.11 -0.52
N LEU A 181 -12.42 18.78 -1.15
CA LEU A 181 -12.16 19.57 -2.36
C LEU A 181 -11.25 20.76 -2.02
N GLU A 182 -10.31 21.06 -2.90
CA GLU A 182 -9.34 22.16 -2.72
C GLU A 182 -10.03 23.51 -2.47
N SER A 183 -11.23 23.69 -3.04
CA SER A 183 -12.00 24.94 -2.92
C SER A 183 -12.74 25.07 -1.59
N GLU A 184 -12.78 24.03 -0.76
CA GLU A 184 -13.59 23.99 0.46
C GLU A 184 -12.73 24.11 1.72
N SER A 185 -13.19 24.90 2.67
CA SER A 185 -12.55 25.01 3.99
C SER A 185 -12.89 23.83 4.90
N ASN A 186 -14.11 23.28 4.74
CA ASN A 186 -14.65 22.21 5.58
C ASN A 186 -15.13 21.05 4.72
N LEU A 187 -15.19 19.86 5.30
CA LEU A 187 -15.71 18.65 4.66
C LEU A 187 -17.21 18.54 4.91
N GLU A 188 -17.98 18.32 3.85
CA GLU A 188 -19.43 18.10 3.95
C GLU A 188 -19.71 16.89 4.87
N LEU A 189 -20.74 17.00 5.73
CA LEU A 189 -21.05 15.97 6.73
C LEU A 189 -21.25 14.58 6.12
N GLU A 190 -22.02 14.48 5.04
CA GLU A 190 -22.31 13.16 4.45
C GLU A 190 -21.05 12.51 3.83
N THR A 191 -20.16 13.33 3.27
CA THR A 191 -18.85 12.84 2.80
C THR A 191 -17.99 12.37 3.99
N ALA A 192 -17.96 13.11 5.08
CA ALA A 192 -17.26 12.73 6.30
C ALA A 192 -17.82 11.41 6.88
N VAL A 193 -19.15 11.28 6.91
CA VAL A 193 -19.83 10.07 7.40
C VAL A 193 -19.46 8.87 6.53
N ALA A 194 -19.51 9.00 5.21
CA ALA A 194 -19.12 7.92 4.28
C ALA A 194 -17.67 7.48 4.51
N CYS A 195 -16.76 8.44 4.74
CA CYS A 195 -15.36 8.12 5.05
C CYS A 195 -15.24 7.39 6.39
N TRP A 196 -15.98 7.80 7.42
CA TRP A 196 -15.97 7.12 8.72
C TRP A 196 -16.53 5.71 8.64
N GLU A 197 -17.60 5.50 7.88
CA GLU A 197 -18.18 4.18 7.67
C GLU A 197 -17.15 3.21 7.06
N VAL A 198 -16.38 3.70 6.07
CA VAL A 198 -15.31 2.91 5.46
C VAL A 198 -14.13 2.69 6.43
N LEU A 199 -13.65 3.76 7.09
CA LEU A 199 -12.48 3.66 7.99
C LEU A 199 -12.76 2.82 9.22
N LEU A 200 -14.00 2.87 9.76
CA LEU A 200 -14.38 2.19 10.99
C LEU A 200 -15.08 0.85 10.73
N GLU A 201 -15.15 0.42 9.48
CA GLU A 201 -15.71 -0.89 9.11
C GLU A 201 -15.07 -2.00 9.98
N ASP A 202 -15.89 -2.86 10.54
CA ASP A 202 -15.48 -3.97 11.42
C ASP A 202 -14.80 -3.55 12.74
N THR A 203 -14.72 -2.25 13.04
CA THR A 203 -14.34 -1.85 14.40
C THR A 203 -15.56 -1.97 15.32
N ALA A 204 -15.37 -2.60 16.47
CA ALA A 204 -16.46 -2.81 17.44
C ALA A 204 -16.87 -1.52 18.18
N ASP A 205 -16.49 -0.36 17.66
CA ASP A 205 -16.75 0.90 18.33
C ASP A 205 -18.12 1.47 17.97
N VAL A 206 -19.12 1.09 18.75
CA VAL A 206 -20.51 1.58 18.68
C VAL A 206 -20.59 3.12 18.80
N ARG A 207 -19.57 3.74 19.39
CA ARG A 207 -19.54 5.21 19.61
C ARG A 207 -19.53 5.99 18.29
N GLY A 208 -18.96 5.43 17.23
CA GLY A 208 -18.97 6.07 15.89
C GLY A 208 -20.39 6.29 15.37
N GLY A 209 -21.25 5.27 15.45
CA GLY A 209 -22.66 5.37 15.04
C GLY A 209 -23.43 6.43 15.83
N ILE A 210 -23.29 6.39 17.15
CA ILE A 210 -23.94 7.35 18.07
C ILE A 210 -23.49 8.80 17.73
N TRP A 211 -22.20 8.98 17.42
CA TRP A 211 -21.64 10.29 17.06
C TRP A 211 -22.22 10.80 15.75
N VAL A 212 -22.34 9.97 14.74
CA VAL A 212 -22.93 10.30 13.44
C VAL A 212 -24.40 10.72 13.62
N ASP A 213 -25.18 9.94 14.37
CA ASP A 213 -26.59 10.24 14.64
C ASP A 213 -26.74 11.57 15.39
N PHE A 214 -25.85 11.85 16.34
CA PHE A 214 -25.81 13.13 17.06
C PHE A 214 -25.56 14.30 16.10
N LEU A 215 -24.58 14.16 15.18
CA LEU A 215 -24.26 15.23 14.22
C LEU A 215 -25.42 15.48 13.25
N ARG A 216 -26.07 14.40 12.77
CA ARG A 216 -27.26 14.51 11.91
C ARG A 216 -28.41 15.17 12.64
N ALA A 217 -28.66 14.80 13.89
CA ALA A 217 -29.73 15.40 14.73
C ALA A 217 -29.50 16.89 14.97
N ARG A 218 -28.26 17.33 15.06
CA ARG A 218 -27.86 18.74 15.23
C ARG A 218 -27.88 19.54 13.92
N LYS A 219 -28.20 18.89 12.78
CA LYS A 219 -28.20 19.52 11.44
C LYS A 219 -26.86 20.15 11.07
N VAL A 220 -25.77 19.51 11.50
CA VAL A 220 -24.40 19.91 11.11
C VAL A 220 -24.29 19.73 9.60
N LYS A 221 -23.85 20.77 8.88
CA LYS A 221 -23.70 20.69 7.42
C LYS A 221 -22.30 20.32 6.98
N ASP A 222 -21.31 20.72 7.76
CA ASP A 222 -19.92 20.47 7.44
C ASP A 222 -19.11 20.27 8.72
N ILE A 223 -17.93 19.67 8.56
CA ILE A 223 -17.04 19.37 9.67
C ILE A 223 -15.69 20.02 9.40
N SER A 224 -15.28 20.91 10.29
CA SER A 224 -13.90 21.39 10.34
C SER A 224 -13.04 20.34 11.02
N TRP A 225 -11.78 20.24 10.60
CA TRP A 225 -10.86 19.27 11.20
C TRP A 225 -10.68 19.55 12.70
N LEU A 226 -11.12 18.61 13.53
CA LEU A 226 -11.05 18.72 15.00
C LEU A 226 -9.67 18.42 15.58
N GLY A 227 -8.65 18.27 14.75
CA GLY A 227 -7.29 17.88 15.14
C GLY A 227 -6.28 19.02 15.26
N LYS A 228 -6.69 20.28 15.28
CA LYS A 228 -5.77 21.37 15.63
C LYS A 228 -5.46 21.29 17.12
N LYS A 229 -4.25 20.83 17.42
CA LYS A 229 -3.73 20.94 18.79
C LYS A 229 -3.70 22.42 19.16
N UNK A 230 -4.47 22.57 19.99
CA UNK A 230 -4.42 23.81 20.55
C UNK A 230 -3.34 24.06 21.26
#